data_c770e93d3f8172a73add0a5947ca57e3
#
_entry.id   c770e93d3f8172a73add0a5947ca57e3
#
_cell.length_a   1.000
_cell.length_b   1.000
_cell.length_c   1.000
_cell.angle_alpha   90.00
_cell.angle_beta   90.00
_cell.angle_gamma   90.00
#
_symmetry.space_group_name_H-M   'P 1'
#
loop_
_entity.id
_entity.type
_entity.pdbx_description
1 polymer ?
#
loop_
_entity_poly.entity_id
_entity_poly.type
_entity_poly.pdbx_seq_one_letter_code
_entity_poly.pdbx_strand_id
1 'polypeptide(L)'
;DRFSLALLGVGVAATGFFPTEYGLYFTTVLMSIGFHYFEATKQSLSLQWLSKEEAPAVLGKLIAVGSITSLVVYSAMWVLLEVFALDYIWNFLLAGGVCTALALVMWLGFPHFRAKTTQHKTLILRKRYWLYYVLTFLSGARRQIFVVFAAFLMVEKFGYSASQVTLLFLVNY
;
A
#
# COMPACT_ATOMS: atom_id res chain seq x y z
N ASP A 1 9.63 -3.52 -6.93
CA ASP A 1 9.58 -3.62 -8.37
C ASP A 1 8.98 -2.34 -8.96
N ARG A 2 9.65 -1.77 -9.99
CA ARG A 2 9.34 -0.45 -10.57
C ARG A 2 7.96 -0.43 -11.23
N PHE A 3 7.63 -1.51 -11.92
CA PHE A 3 6.35 -1.64 -12.61
C PHE A 3 5.17 -1.67 -11.65
N SER A 4 5.26 -2.40 -10.55
CA SER A 4 4.20 -2.49 -9.56
C SER A 4 3.94 -1.16 -8.85
N LEU A 5 5.01 -0.42 -8.53
CA LEU A 5 4.89 0.91 -7.91
C LEU A 5 4.30 1.93 -8.90
N ALA A 6 4.70 1.87 -10.18
CA ALA A 6 4.10 2.71 -11.21
C ALA A 6 2.61 2.41 -11.40
N LEU A 7 2.24 1.11 -11.44
CA LEU A 7 0.85 0.67 -11.55
C LEU A 7 0.01 1.15 -10.36
N LEU A 8 0.57 1.06 -9.14
CA LEU A 8 -0.05 1.59 -7.93
C LEU A 8 -0.27 3.11 -8.04
N GLY A 9 0.78 3.86 -8.40
CA GLY A 9 0.71 5.32 -8.52
C GLY A 9 -0.30 5.79 -9.57
N VAL A 10 -0.31 5.17 -10.74
CA VAL A 10 -1.30 5.45 -11.79
C VAL A 10 -2.71 5.10 -11.34
N GLY A 11 -2.90 3.96 -10.66
CA GLY A 11 -4.19 3.57 -10.12
C GLY A 11 -4.73 4.57 -9.10
N VAL A 12 -3.87 5.02 -8.17
CA VAL A 12 -4.23 6.05 -7.18
C VAL A 12 -4.58 7.36 -7.86
N ALA A 13 -3.76 7.86 -8.78
CA ALA A 13 -4.04 9.11 -9.51
C ALA A 13 -5.35 9.02 -10.32
N ALA A 14 -5.58 7.90 -10.99
CA ALA A 14 -6.78 7.66 -11.79
C ALA A 14 -8.07 7.69 -10.95
N THR A 15 -8.01 7.30 -9.67
CA THR A 15 -9.17 7.34 -8.77
C THR A 15 -9.76 8.73 -8.66
N GLY A 16 -8.94 9.78 -8.69
CA GLY A 16 -9.40 11.16 -8.65
C GLY A 16 -10.22 11.57 -9.89
N PHE A 17 -9.97 10.95 -11.05
CA PHE A 17 -10.66 11.29 -12.31
C PHE A 17 -11.92 10.46 -12.57
N PHE A 18 -12.07 9.31 -11.94
CA PHE A 18 -13.17 8.39 -12.16
C PHE A 18 -14.03 8.18 -10.90
N PRO A 19 -14.75 9.21 -10.42
CA PRO A 19 -15.56 9.13 -9.20
C PRO A 19 -16.88 8.38 -9.42
N THR A 20 -16.99 7.57 -10.46
CA THR A 20 -18.15 6.72 -10.74
C THR A 20 -17.96 5.35 -10.12
N GLU A 21 -19.04 4.62 -9.84
CA GLU A 21 -19.00 3.29 -9.24
C GLU A 21 -18.08 2.33 -10.03
N TYR A 22 -18.27 2.23 -11.34
CA TYR A 22 -17.44 1.38 -12.21
C TYR A 22 -15.99 1.88 -12.30
N GLY A 23 -15.79 3.20 -12.30
CA GLY A 23 -14.46 3.81 -12.28
C GLY A 23 -13.71 3.46 -11.00
N LEU A 24 -14.37 3.56 -9.85
CA LEU A 24 -13.80 3.19 -8.55
C LEU A 24 -13.47 1.70 -8.46
N TYR A 25 -14.33 0.80 -8.97
CA TYR A 25 -14.00 -0.62 -9.06
C TYR A 25 -12.75 -0.86 -9.90
N PHE A 26 -12.68 -0.27 -11.09
CA PHE A 26 -11.54 -0.43 -11.98
C PHE A 26 -10.23 0.07 -11.33
N THR A 27 -10.23 1.29 -10.81
CA THR A 27 -9.03 1.88 -10.18
C THR A 27 -8.63 1.13 -8.91
N THR A 28 -9.59 0.65 -8.11
CA THR A 28 -9.32 -0.18 -6.93
C THR A 28 -8.64 -1.49 -7.30
N VAL A 29 -9.11 -2.17 -8.36
CA VAL A 29 -8.46 -3.40 -8.85
C VAL A 29 -7.03 -3.09 -9.32
N LEU A 30 -6.84 -2.00 -10.06
CA LEU A 30 -5.54 -1.57 -10.56
C LEU A 30 -4.56 -1.29 -9.40
N MET A 31 -4.99 -0.51 -8.40
CA MET A 31 -4.22 -0.22 -7.20
C MET A 31 -3.88 -1.50 -6.43
N SER A 32 -4.86 -2.40 -6.27
CA SER A 32 -4.70 -3.65 -5.54
C SER A 32 -3.64 -4.55 -6.20
N ILE A 33 -3.68 -4.70 -7.51
CA ILE A 33 -2.66 -5.45 -8.26
C ILE A 33 -1.28 -4.83 -8.03
N GLY A 34 -1.13 -3.52 -8.19
CA GLY A 34 0.13 -2.80 -7.98
C GLY A 34 0.66 -3.00 -6.56
N PHE A 35 -0.19 -2.82 -5.57
CA PHE A 35 0.16 -2.94 -4.16
C PHE A 35 0.60 -4.36 -3.78
N HIS A 36 -0.19 -5.37 -4.10
CA HIS A 36 0.13 -6.75 -3.73
C HIS A 36 1.37 -7.28 -4.45
N TYR A 37 1.56 -6.90 -5.71
CA TYR A 37 2.76 -7.27 -6.43
C TYR A 37 4.00 -6.58 -5.84
N PHE A 38 3.90 -5.32 -5.44
CA PHE A 38 4.97 -4.60 -4.75
C PHE A 38 5.32 -5.26 -3.42
N GLU A 39 4.34 -5.58 -2.58
CA GLU A 39 4.55 -6.24 -1.29
C GLU A 39 5.20 -7.63 -1.45
N ALA A 40 4.71 -8.44 -2.39
CA ALA A 40 5.29 -9.76 -2.65
C ALA A 40 6.75 -9.65 -3.11
N THR A 41 7.05 -8.71 -4.00
CA THR A 41 8.43 -8.48 -4.49
C THR A 41 9.34 -7.96 -3.37
N LYS A 42 8.86 -7.02 -2.56
CA LYS A 42 9.60 -6.50 -1.40
C LYS A 42 9.98 -7.61 -0.43
N GLN A 43 9.03 -8.48 -0.07
CA GLN A 43 9.30 -9.61 0.80
C GLN A 43 10.28 -10.60 0.18
N SER A 44 10.09 -10.94 -1.10
CA SER A 44 10.99 -11.86 -1.81
C SER A 44 12.42 -11.34 -1.85
N LEU A 45 12.62 -10.06 -2.17
CA LEU A 45 13.94 -9.44 -2.18
C LEU A 45 14.58 -9.42 -0.79
N SER A 46 13.82 -9.06 0.22
CA SER A 46 14.32 -9.05 1.62
C SER A 46 14.83 -10.44 2.03
N LEU A 47 14.08 -11.50 1.71
CA LEU A 47 14.48 -12.87 2.02
C LEU A 47 15.69 -13.36 1.22
N GLN A 48 15.93 -12.84 0.02
CA GLN A 48 17.05 -13.24 -0.84
C GLN A 48 18.36 -12.52 -0.52
N TRP A 49 18.28 -11.30 -0.01
CA TRP A 49 19.43 -10.42 0.15
C TRP A 49 19.92 -10.30 1.59
N LEU A 50 19.07 -10.61 2.58
CA LEU A 50 19.43 -10.53 3.98
C LEU A 50 19.91 -11.89 4.50
N SER A 51 20.97 -11.88 5.29
CA SER A 51 21.37 -13.04 6.09
C SER A 51 20.36 -13.26 7.23
N LYS A 52 20.36 -14.45 7.83
CA LYS A 52 19.49 -14.77 8.98
C LYS A 52 19.78 -13.88 10.19
N GLU A 53 21.03 -13.49 10.35
CA GLU A 53 21.52 -12.66 11.44
C GLU A 53 21.12 -11.20 11.27
N GLU A 54 21.14 -10.68 10.04
CA GLU A 54 20.84 -9.28 9.72
C GLU A 54 19.34 -9.01 9.53
N ALA A 55 18.60 -10.03 9.09
CA ALA A 55 17.19 -9.88 8.73
C ALA A 55 16.33 -9.24 9.84
N PRO A 56 16.43 -9.63 11.14
CA PRO A 56 15.59 -8.99 12.17
C PRO A 56 15.86 -7.50 12.31
N ALA A 57 17.12 -7.08 12.29
CA ALA A 57 17.50 -5.68 12.45
C ALA A 57 17.06 -4.83 11.24
N VAL A 58 17.27 -5.33 10.02
CA VAL A 58 16.89 -4.61 8.78
C VAL A 58 15.37 -4.54 8.63
N LEU A 59 14.65 -5.64 8.86
CA LEU A 59 13.20 -5.66 8.80
C LEU A 59 12.59 -4.76 9.88
N GLY A 60 13.15 -4.73 11.09
CA GLY A 60 12.73 -3.81 12.14
C GLY A 60 12.92 -2.34 11.73
N LYS A 61 14.04 -1.98 11.10
CA LYS A 61 14.26 -0.62 10.56
C LYS A 61 13.27 -0.28 9.45
N LEU A 62 12.97 -1.22 8.55
CA LEU A 62 11.98 -1.00 7.49
C LEU A 62 10.57 -0.75 8.05
N ILE A 63 10.19 -1.48 9.10
CA ILE A 63 8.91 -1.25 9.79
C ILE A 63 8.92 0.13 10.44
N ALA A 64 9.97 0.50 11.16
CA ALA A 64 10.07 1.81 11.82
C ALA A 64 10.01 2.97 10.81
N VAL A 65 10.74 2.88 9.70
CA VAL A 65 10.67 3.88 8.62
C VAL A 65 9.26 3.94 8.03
N GLY A 66 8.62 2.78 7.81
CA GLY A 66 7.24 2.71 7.34
C GLY A 66 6.26 3.41 8.28
N SER A 67 6.39 3.18 9.59
CA SER A 67 5.54 3.83 10.61
C SER A 67 5.73 5.35 10.63
N ILE A 68 6.98 5.83 10.62
CA ILE A 68 7.27 7.27 10.58
C ILE A 68 6.70 7.89 9.29
N THR A 69 6.89 7.23 8.15
CA THR A 69 6.34 7.68 6.87
C THR A 69 4.82 7.75 6.91
N SER A 70 4.15 6.77 7.50
CA SER A 70 2.69 6.78 7.65
C SER A 70 2.21 7.95 8.51
N LEU A 71 2.87 8.24 9.63
CA LEU A 71 2.56 9.40 10.46
C LEU A 71 2.69 10.72 9.67
N VAL A 72 3.77 10.87 8.91
CA VAL A 72 3.98 12.06 8.05
C VAL A 72 2.89 12.16 6.98
N VAL A 73 2.57 11.05 6.31
CA VAL A 73 1.54 11.04 5.26
C VAL A 73 0.15 11.34 5.82
N TYR A 74 -0.25 10.71 6.93
CA TYR A 74 -1.54 11.00 7.55
C TYR A 74 -1.65 12.45 8.04
N SER A 75 -0.56 12.99 8.62
CA SER A 75 -0.51 14.40 9.03
C SER A 75 -0.63 15.34 7.84
N ALA A 76 0.09 15.07 6.76
CA ALA A 76 0.02 15.85 5.53
C ALA A 76 -1.39 15.79 4.90
N MET A 77 -1.99 14.59 4.82
CA MET A 77 -3.35 14.41 4.30
C MET A 77 -4.38 15.16 5.15
N TRP A 78 -4.25 15.11 6.47
CA TRP A 78 -5.14 15.87 7.35
C TRP A 78 -5.02 17.38 7.11
N VAL A 79 -3.81 17.92 6.99
CA VAL A 79 -3.56 19.34 6.69
C VAL A 79 -4.17 19.71 5.33
N LEU A 80 -3.96 18.90 4.31
CA LEU A 80 -4.48 19.16 2.97
C LEU A 80 -6.03 19.20 2.97
N LEU A 81 -6.69 18.32 3.71
CA LEU A 81 -8.15 18.25 3.79
C LEU A 81 -8.75 19.31 4.70
N GLU A 82 -8.16 19.54 5.88
CA GLU A 82 -8.74 20.42 6.90
C GLU A 82 -8.33 21.88 6.72
N VAL A 83 -7.03 22.15 6.49
CA VAL A 83 -6.51 23.52 6.43
C VAL A 83 -6.64 24.12 5.03
N PHE A 84 -6.28 23.34 4.00
CA PHE A 84 -6.33 23.81 2.61
C PHE A 84 -7.66 23.51 1.92
N ALA A 85 -8.54 22.70 2.55
CA ALA A 85 -9.82 22.28 2.00
C ALA A 85 -9.71 21.77 0.54
N LEU A 86 -8.62 21.04 0.24
CA LEU A 86 -8.36 20.54 -1.10
C LEU A 86 -9.38 19.46 -1.48
N ASP A 87 -9.90 19.56 -2.69
CA ASP A 87 -10.77 18.54 -3.27
C ASP A 87 -10.08 17.18 -3.34
N TYR A 88 -10.86 16.11 -3.26
CA TYR A 88 -10.38 14.73 -3.31
C TYR A 88 -9.52 14.44 -4.54
N ILE A 89 -9.85 15.03 -5.69
CA ILE A 89 -9.07 14.85 -6.92
C ILE A 89 -7.61 15.25 -6.74
N TRP A 90 -7.34 16.37 -6.09
CA TRP A 90 -5.98 16.85 -5.85
C TRP A 90 -5.23 15.94 -4.86
N ASN A 91 -5.91 15.42 -3.84
CA ASN A 91 -5.33 14.47 -2.90
C ASN A 91 -4.91 13.17 -3.60
N PHE A 92 -5.77 12.61 -4.47
CA PHE A 92 -5.43 11.43 -5.26
C PHE A 92 -4.31 11.69 -6.28
N LEU A 93 -4.32 12.84 -6.94
CA LEU A 93 -3.28 13.23 -7.88
C LEU A 93 -1.92 13.42 -7.19
N LEU A 94 -1.88 14.07 -6.04
CA LEU A 94 -0.66 14.25 -5.27
C LEU A 94 -0.11 12.89 -4.79
N ALA A 95 -0.95 12.06 -4.19
CA ALA A 95 -0.54 10.75 -3.71
C ALA A 95 -0.06 9.83 -4.86
N GLY A 96 -0.83 9.74 -5.94
CA GLY A 96 -0.47 8.96 -7.13
C GLY A 96 0.75 9.53 -7.85
N GLY A 97 0.89 10.86 -7.91
CA GLY A 97 2.03 11.56 -8.48
C GLY A 97 3.32 11.26 -7.72
N VAL A 98 3.30 11.32 -6.39
CA VAL A 98 4.44 10.95 -5.54
C VAL A 98 4.84 9.49 -5.77
N CYS A 99 3.89 8.55 -5.77
CA CYS A 99 4.17 7.14 -6.04
C CYS A 99 4.79 6.92 -7.43
N THR A 100 4.27 7.61 -8.45
CA THR A 100 4.79 7.53 -9.83
C THR A 100 6.18 8.14 -9.93
N ALA A 101 6.42 9.29 -9.29
CA ALA A 101 7.73 9.92 -9.24
C ALA A 101 8.77 9.01 -8.56
N LEU A 102 8.41 8.37 -7.45
CA LEU A 102 9.28 7.38 -6.79
C LEU A 102 9.57 6.19 -7.71
N ALA A 103 8.58 5.70 -8.47
CA ALA A 103 8.81 4.65 -9.46
C ALA A 103 9.80 5.07 -10.54
N LEU A 104 9.72 6.32 -11.02
CA LEU A 104 10.67 6.90 -11.98
C LEU A 104 12.07 7.04 -11.37
N VAL A 105 12.19 7.56 -10.17
CA VAL A 105 13.49 7.65 -9.46
C VAL A 105 14.10 6.26 -9.31
N MET A 106 13.32 5.25 -8.92
CA MET A 106 13.79 3.87 -8.88
C MET A 106 14.17 3.33 -10.25
N TRP A 107 13.49 3.75 -11.29
CA TRP A 107 13.80 3.34 -12.66
C TRP A 107 15.13 3.89 -13.13
N LEU A 108 15.40 5.14 -12.84
CA LEU A 108 16.61 5.85 -13.30
C LEU A 108 17.82 5.58 -12.41
N GLY A 109 17.62 5.50 -11.10
CA GLY A 109 18.69 5.46 -10.11
C GLY A 109 19.20 4.09 -9.69
N PHE A 110 18.36 3.05 -9.84
CA PHE A 110 18.73 1.72 -9.35
C PHE A 110 19.03 0.74 -10.49
N PRO A 111 20.13 -0.02 -10.40
CA PRO A 111 20.46 -1.05 -11.39
C PRO A 111 19.47 -2.21 -11.34
N HIS A 112 19.42 -2.98 -12.42
CA HIS A 112 18.66 -4.24 -12.45
C HIS A 112 19.43 -5.31 -11.67
N PHE A 113 18.88 -5.72 -10.53
CA PHE A 113 19.43 -6.83 -9.76
C PHE A 113 18.96 -8.16 -10.35
N ARG A 114 19.90 -9.02 -10.68
CA ARG A 114 19.59 -10.41 -11.04
C ARG A 114 19.24 -11.19 -9.78
N ALA A 115 18.20 -12.01 -9.83
CA ALA A 115 17.84 -12.89 -8.73
C ALA A 115 19.01 -13.84 -8.41
N LYS A 116 19.36 -13.96 -7.12
CA LYS A 116 20.44 -14.89 -6.67
C LYS A 116 20.00 -16.35 -6.77
N THR A 117 18.71 -16.62 -6.79
CA THR A 117 18.13 -17.97 -6.82
C THR A 117 17.27 -18.15 -8.05
N THR A 118 17.20 -19.40 -8.54
CA THR A 118 16.32 -19.75 -9.66
C THR A 118 14.87 -19.48 -9.29
N GLN A 119 14.21 -18.62 -10.04
CA GLN A 119 12.80 -18.27 -9.82
C GLN A 119 11.90 -19.35 -10.43
N HIS A 120 11.04 -19.94 -9.63
CA HIS A 120 9.99 -20.82 -10.14
C HIS A 120 8.83 -19.98 -10.67
N LYS A 121 8.48 -20.16 -11.94
CA LYS A 121 7.37 -19.45 -12.60
C LYS A 121 5.98 -19.99 -12.24
N THR A 122 5.92 -21.12 -11.54
CA THR A 122 4.69 -21.80 -11.15
C THR A 122 4.41 -21.58 -9.68
N LEU A 123 3.13 -21.39 -9.34
CA LEU A 123 2.68 -21.31 -7.96
C LEU A 123 2.78 -22.70 -7.31
N ILE A 124 3.66 -22.83 -6.33
CA ILE A 124 3.87 -24.08 -5.60
C ILE A 124 3.19 -23.99 -4.24
N LEU A 125 1.97 -24.54 -4.14
CA LEU A 125 1.27 -24.67 -2.87
C LEU A 125 1.54 -26.07 -2.27
N ARG A 126 2.28 -26.09 -1.17
CA ARG A 126 2.60 -27.35 -0.47
C ARG A 126 1.49 -27.69 0.52
N LYS A 127 0.87 -28.85 0.38
CA LYS A 127 -0.21 -29.32 1.27
C LYS A 127 0.15 -29.25 2.76
N ARG A 128 1.42 -29.44 3.12
CA ARG A 128 1.91 -29.35 4.51
C ARG A 128 1.60 -27.99 5.16
N TYR A 129 1.53 -26.89 4.38
CA TYR A 129 1.36 -25.53 4.89
C TYR A 129 -0.07 -25.00 4.70
N TRP A 130 -1.06 -25.85 4.45
CA TRP A 130 -2.44 -25.43 4.21
C TRP A 130 -3.01 -24.56 5.35
N LEU A 131 -2.73 -24.93 6.62
CA LEU A 131 -3.18 -24.17 7.78
C LEU A 131 -2.59 -22.76 7.79
N TYR A 132 -1.30 -22.63 7.47
CA TYR A 132 -0.64 -21.32 7.34
C TYR A 132 -1.31 -20.47 6.26
N TYR A 133 -1.65 -21.04 5.10
CA TYR A 133 -2.33 -20.30 4.03
C TYR A 133 -3.71 -19.85 4.48
N VAL A 134 -4.48 -20.69 5.13
CA VAL A 134 -5.81 -20.34 5.67
C VAL A 134 -5.70 -19.23 6.73
N LEU A 135 -4.79 -19.36 7.69
CA LEU A 135 -4.60 -18.34 8.72
C LEU A 135 -4.14 -17.00 8.14
N THR A 136 -3.25 -17.01 7.15
CA THR A 136 -2.79 -15.80 6.47
C THR A 136 -3.95 -15.14 5.71
N PHE A 137 -4.75 -15.93 5.00
CA PHE A 137 -5.94 -15.45 4.31
C PHE A 137 -6.95 -14.81 5.27
N LEU A 138 -7.30 -15.51 6.35
CA LEU A 138 -8.23 -15.02 7.37
C LEU A 138 -7.72 -13.76 8.06
N SER A 139 -6.42 -13.69 8.36
CA SER A 139 -5.79 -12.51 8.94
C SER A 139 -5.88 -11.30 8.01
N GLY A 140 -5.61 -11.50 6.71
CA GLY A 140 -5.75 -10.46 5.69
C GLY A 140 -7.20 -10.01 5.53
N ALA A 141 -8.14 -10.95 5.43
CA ALA A 141 -9.56 -10.66 5.31
C ALA A 141 -10.09 -9.87 6.52
N ARG A 142 -9.75 -10.29 7.74
CA ARG A 142 -10.12 -9.58 8.97
C ARG A 142 -9.63 -8.13 8.97
N ARG A 143 -8.36 -7.92 8.63
CA ARG A 143 -7.78 -6.57 8.59
C ARG A 143 -8.53 -5.69 7.59
N GLN A 144 -8.77 -6.21 6.40
CA GLN A 144 -9.42 -5.45 5.33
C GLN A 144 -10.87 -5.10 5.67
N ILE A 145 -11.63 -6.06 6.22
CA ILE A 145 -12.99 -5.83 6.69
C ILE A 145 -12.98 -4.69 7.74
N PHE A 146 -12.10 -4.76 8.74
CA PHE A 146 -12.05 -3.75 9.78
C PHE A 146 -11.73 -2.35 9.22
N VAL A 147 -10.66 -2.23 8.42
CA VAL A 147 -10.22 -0.93 7.88
C VAL A 147 -11.27 -0.30 6.97
N VAL A 148 -11.85 -1.07 6.06
CA VAL A 148 -12.82 -0.55 5.08
C VAL A 148 -14.16 -0.26 5.74
N PHE A 149 -14.73 -1.23 6.46
CA PHE A 149 -16.08 -1.07 7.02
C PHE A 149 -16.11 -0.13 8.23
N ALA A 150 -15.05 -0.07 9.04
CA ALA A 150 -15.01 0.90 10.14
C ALA A 150 -14.96 2.33 9.61
N ALA A 151 -14.12 2.61 8.60
CA ALA A 151 -14.08 3.92 7.98
C ALA A 151 -15.42 4.29 7.32
N PHE A 152 -16.04 3.36 6.57
CA PHE A 152 -17.36 3.55 5.97
C PHE A 152 -18.42 3.83 7.02
N LEU A 153 -18.45 3.07 8.11
CA LEU A 153 -19.41 3.24 9.22
C LEU A 153 -19.27 4.61 9.88
N MET A 154 -18.03 5.08 10.08
CA MET A 154 -17.77 6.42 10.65
C MET A 154 -18.36 7.52 9.77
N VAL A 155 -18.18 7.43 8.46
CA VAL A 155 -18.72 8.44 7.54
C VAL A 155 -20.23 8.31 7.39
N GLU A 156 -20.74 7.12 7.09
CA GLU A 156 -22.16 6.92 6.72
C GLU A 156 -23.09 7.01 7.92
N LYS A 157 -22.74 6.40 9.04
CA LYS A 157 -23.63 6.33 10.21
C LYS A 157 -23.37 7.42 11.23
N PHE A 158 -22.12 7.80 11.43
CA PHE A 158 -21.74 8.78 12.44
C PHE A 158 -21.47 10.18 11.87
N GLY A 159 -21.50 10.35 10.55
CA GLY A 159 -21.34 11.63 9.87
C GLY A 159 -19.95 12.25 9.99
N TYR A 160 -18.91 11.44 10.22
CA TYR A 160 -17.56 11.96 10.29
C TYR A 160 -17.08 12.42 8.93
N SER A 161 -16.36 13.55 8.90
CA SER A 161 -15.69 14.01 7.70
C SER A 161 -14.45 13.14 7.39
N ALA A 162 -13.97 13.19 6.17
CA ALA A 162 -12.75 12.49 5.78
C ALA A 162 -11.53 12.95 6.58
N SER A 163 -11.45 14.24 6.92
CA SER A 163 -10.39 14.79 7.78
C SER A 163 -10.43 14.20 9.18
N GLN A 164 -11.62 14.07 9.77
CA GLN A 164 -11.80 13.46 11.09
C GLN A 164 -11.43 11.98 11.09
N VAL A 165 -11.82 11.23 10.06
CA VAL A 165 -11.42 9.83 9.91
C VAL A 165 -9.90 9.71 9.73
N THR A 166 -9.28 10.60 8.96
CA THR A 166 -7.82 10.64 8.79
C THR A 166 -7.10 10.93 10.10
N LEU A 167 -7.64 11.85 10.91
CA LEU A 167 -7.11 12.16 12.23
C LEU A 167 -7.21 10.95 13.17
N LEU A 168 -8.32 10.22 13.16
CA LEU A 168 -8.47 9.00 13.95
C LEU A 168 -7.45 7.93 13.55
N PHE A 169 -7.19 7.76 12.27
CA PHE A 169 -6.12 6.87 11.81
C PHE A 169 -4.74 7.34 12.26
N LEU A 170 -4.48 8.65 12.23
CA LEU A 170 -3.22 9.23 12.72
C LEU A 170 -2.99 8.94 14.21
N VAL A 171 -4.02 9.09 15.05
CA VAL A 171 -3.93 8.84 16.49
C VAL A 171 -3.80 7.35 16.82
N ASN A 172 -4.36 6.49 16.00
CA ASN A 172 -4.33 5.04 16.21
C ASN A 172 -3.04 4.36 15.67
N TYR A 173 -2.18 5.09 14.98
CA TYR A 173 -0.97 4.55 14.36
C TYR A 173 0.24 4.56 15.29
#